data_5432d41ba94a0cc8fd9a0e543e10ddb8
#
_entry.id   5432d41ba94a0cc8fd9a0e543e10ddb8
#
_cell.length_a   1.000
_cell.length_b   1.000
_cell.length_c   1.000
_cell.angle_alpha   90.00
_cell.angle_beta   90.00
_cell.angle_gamma   90.00
#
_symmetry.space_group_name_H-M   'P 1'
#
loop_
_entity.id
_entity.type
_entity.pdbx_description
1 polymer ?
#
loop_
_entity_poly.entity_id
_entity_poly.type
_entity_poly.pdbx_seq_one_letter_code
_entity_poly.pdbx_strand_id
1 'polypeptide(L)'
;MSDFSYLPDRPPPASEFGVWCWLRRNLFASPVHAILTVLALYLLYRIVPPLFLWALWLADFRGSTAADCTSGGACWVFIKVRLSQFLYGFYPESERWRVWLLFLGITPATFLALWCCEGKKRLWALLFALLVLPVLSWYLLRGGVFGLPEVRPNLWGGMMLTLVVASAGLLFSLPFGILLALGRTSDMPFLRGVCVAFIELWRGVPLVTVLFMANVMLPLFLPPSWHIDNLMRALIGVALFASAYMAEVVRGGLQAIPRGQFEAADSLGLGYWAKMRLVILPQALVTVIPGITNTFVGLFKDTTLVSIIGLFDFLGIVHSAGQDPAWLGHGMEGYAFCALVYFLLCYGMSHTSYRIERHFTPERP
;
A
#
# COMPACT_ATOMS: atom_id res chain seq x y z
N MET A 1 13.18 -2.56 -65.41
CA MET A 1 12.78 -2.52 -64.00
C MET A 1 12.90 -3.95 -63.54
N SER A 2 13.97 -4.26 -62.82
CA SER A 2 14.22 -5.62 -62.30
C SER A 2 13.36 -5.85 -61.05
N ASP A 3 12.50 -6.83 -61.11
CA ASP A 3 11.74 -7.31 -59.96
C ASP A 3 12.69 -7.76 -58.83
N PHE A 4 12.83 -6.95 -57.82
CA PHE A 4 13.46 -7.35 -56.58
C PHE A 4 12.50 -8.26 -55.81
N SER A 5 12.59 -9.58 -56.00
CA SER A 5 11.92 -10.56 -55.15
C SER A 5 12.66 -10.61 -53.81
N TYR A 6 12.02 -10.18 -52.76
CA TYR A 6 12.51 -10.42 -51.38
C TYR A 6 12.66 -11.91 -51.15
N LEU A 7 13.84 -12.36 -50.83
CA LEU A 7 14.07 -13.73 -50.35
C LEU A 7 13.32 -13.92 -49.05
N PRO A 8 12.58 -15.02 -48.86
CA PRO A 8 11.90 -15.29 -47.60
C PRO A 8 12.90 -15.34 -46.46
N ASP A 9 12.55 -14.70 -45.32
CA ASP A 9 13.37 -14.67 -44.12
C ASP A 9 13.74 -16.13 -43.75
N ARG A 10 15.04 -16.41 -43.73
CA ARG A 10 15.54 -17.69 -43.27
C ARG A 10 15.37 -17.78 -41.77
N PRO A 11 14.84 -18.88 -41.22
CA PRO A 11 14.81 -19.06 -39.78
C PRO A 11 16.23 -18.93 -39.25
N PRO A 12 16.43 -18.21 -38.11
CA PRO A 12 17.74 -18.03 -37.52
C PRO A 12 18.37 -19.41 -37.23
N PRO A 13 19.70 -19.52 -37.28
CA PRO A 13 20.39 -20.79 -37.07
C PRO A 13 20.03 -21.40 -35.72
N ALA A 14 19.96 -22.72 -35.64
CA ALA A 14 19.62 -23.47 -34.44
C ALA A 14 20.53 -23.15 -33.23
N SER A 15 21.73 -22.60 -33.47
CA SER A 15 22.63 -22.10 -32.44
C SER A 15 22.18 -20.81 -31.75
N GLU A 16 21.20 -20.11 -32.33
CA GLU A 16 20.62 -18.86 -31.76
C GLU A 16 19.30 -19.09 -31.05
N PHE A 17 18.74 -20.31 -31.11
CA PHE A 17 17.51 -20.71 -30.46
C PHE A 17 17.76 -21.79 -29.40
N GLY A 18 16.97 -21.72 -28.33
CA GLY A 18 16.94 -22.75 -27.31
C GLY A 18 17.50 -22.30 -25.96
N VAL A 19 17.23 -23.10 -24.94
CA VAL A 19 17.62 -22.84 -23.54
C VAL A 19 19.13 -22.65 -23.40
N TRP A 20 19.94 -23.44 -24.16
CA TRP A 20 21.40 -23.36 -24.11
C TRP A 20 21.95 -22.02 -24.62
N CYS A 21 21.40 -21.53 -25.73
CA CYS A 21 21.77 -20.22 -26.26
C CYS A 21 21.37 -19.08 -25.31
N TRP A 22 20.16 -19.18 -24.76
CA TRP A 22 19.68 -18.23 -23.77
C TRP A 22 20.58 -18.19 -22.52
N LEU A 23 20.94 -19.36 -21.96
CA LEU A 23 21.87 -19.47 -20.83
C LEU A 23 23.21 -18.83 -21.13
N ARG A 24 23.82 -19.18 -22.29
CA ARG A 24 25.12 -18.64 -22.70
C ARG A 24 25.08 -17.13 -22.89
N ARG A 25 24.03 -16.61 -23.53
CA ARG A 25 23.90 -15.19 -23.84
C ARG A 25 23.56 -14.34 -22.61
N ASN A 26 22.79 -14.84 -21.65
CA ASN A 26 22.31 -14.07 -20.52
C ASN A 26 23.08 -14.34 -19.22
N LEU A 27 23.51 -15.58 -18.98
CA LEU A 27 24.17 -15.96 -17.73
C LEU A 27 25.70 -16.11 -17.87
N PHE A 28 26.19 -16.44 -19.05
CA PHE A 28 27.63 -16.71 -19.31
C PHE A 28 28.18 -15.87 -20.47
N ALA A 29 27.62 -14.69 -20.71
CA ALA A 29 28.03 -13.81 -21.82
C ALA A 29 29.44 -13.26 -21.67
N SER A 30 29.93 -13.09 -20.44
CA SER A 30 31.31 -12.64 -20.17
C SER A 30 31.84 -13.33 -18.91
N PRO A 31 33.15 -13.30 -18.63
CA PRO A 31 33.74 -13.85 -17.40
C PRO A 31 33.10 -13.27 -16.14
N VAL A 32 32.76 -11.98 -16.15
CA VAL A 32 32.08 -11.31 -15.01
C VAL A 32 30.69 -11.87 -14.83
N HIS A 33 29.90 -12.02 -15.90
CA HIS A 33 28.55 -12.61 -15.81
C HIS A 33 28.62 -14.07 -15.34
N ALA A 34 29.64 -14.85 -15.78
CA ALA A 34 29.79 -16.21 -15.31
C ALA A 34 30.09 -16.28 -13.80
N ILE A 35 31.00 -15.43 -13.30
CA ILE A 35 31.30 -15.34 -11.86
C ILE A 35 30.06 -14.94 -11.05
N LEU A 36 29.34 -13.92 -11.51
CA LEU A 36 28.10 -13.47 -10.84
C LEU A 36 27.03 -14.57 -10.83
N THR A 37 26.89 -15.30 -11.93
CA THR A 37 25.95 -16.42 -12.03
C THR A 37 26.32 -17.55 -11.07
N VAL A 38 27.59 -17.95 -11.03
CA VAL A 38 28.07 -18.99 -10.10
C VAL A 38 27.89 -18.55 -8.63
N LEU A 39 28.20 -17.29 -8.32
CA LEU A 39 27.99 -16.74 -6.99
C LEU A 39 26.49 -16.74 -6.61
N ALA A 40 25.62 -16.31 -7.52
CA ALA A 40 24.16 -16.30 -7.30
C ALA A 40 23.63 -17.74 -7.08
N LEU A 41 24.07 -18.70 -7.90
CA LEU A 41 23.67 -20.10 -7.74
C LEU A 41 24.19 -20.70 -6.43
N TYR A 42 25.41 -20.35 -6.02
CA TYR A 42 25.96 -20.77 -4.73
C TYR A 42 25.15 -20.19 -3.58
N LEU A 43 24.80 -18.90 -3.61
CA LEU A 43 23.96 -18.26 -2.60
C LEU A 43 22.56 -18.89 -2.54
N LEU A 44 21.94 -19.13 -3.69
CA LEU A 44 20.65 -19.82 -3.77
C LEU A 44 20.73 -21.23 -3.17
N TYR A 45 21.77 -21.99 -3.49
CA TYR A 45 21.99 -23.32 -2.92
C TYR A 45 22.20 -23.28 -1.40
N ARG A 46 22.85 -22.23 -0.88
CA ARG A 46 23.07 -22.07 0.57
C ARG A 46 21.84 -21.62 1.33
N ILE A 47 20.96 -20.88 0.70
CA ILE A 47 19.79 -20.23 1.35
C ILE A 47 18.51 -21.05 1.15
N VAL A 48 18.22 -21.44 -0.09
CA VAL A 48 16.90 -22.03 -0.44
C VAL A 48 16.68 -23.40 0.19
N PRO A 49 17.62 -24.38 0.14
CA PRO A 49 17.38 -25.69 0.72
C PRO A 49 17.20 -25.66 2.26
N PRO A 50 18.04 -24.96 3.05
CA PRO A 50 17.82 -24.85 4.50
C PRO A 50 16.50 -24.18 4.84
N LEU A 51 16.12 -23.13 4.11
CA LEU A 51 14.86 -22.43 4.29
C LEU A 51 13.66 -23.35 3.99
N PHE A 52 13.74 -24.12 2.90
CA PHE A 52 12.71 -25.07 2.51
C PHE A 52 12.58 -26.21 3.55
N LEU A 53 13.70 -26.76 4.01
CA LEU A 53 13.72 -27.77 5.04
C LEU A 53 13.10 -27.26 6.34
N TRP A 54 13.51 -26.08 6.79
CA TRP A 54 12.95 -25.44 7.99
C TRP A 54 11.47 -25.12 7.85
N ALA A 55 11.05 -24.48 6.75
CA ALA A 55 9.70 -23.94 6.61
C ALA A 55 8.64 -25.00 6.26
N LEU A 56 9.02 -26.10 5.58
CA LEU A 56 8.06 -27.07 5.03
C LEU A 56 8.36 -28.50 5.43
N TRP A 57 9.59 -28.98 5.28
CA TRP A 57 9.90 -30.41 5.45
C TRP A 57 9.93 -30.86 6.91
N LEU A 58 10.60 -30.07 7.75
CA LEU A 58 10.71 -30.31 9.21
C LEU A 58 9.67 -29.53 10.01
N ALA A 59 8.70 -28.89 9.36
CA ALA A 59 7.76 -28.00 10.02
C ALA A 59 6.62 -28.76 10.70
N ASP A 60 6.23 -28.27 11.88
CA ASP A 60 5.09 -28.75 12.65
C ASP A 60 3.83 -27.94 12.34
N PHE A 61 2.80 -28.61 11.77
CA PHE A 61 1.52 -28.00 11.41
C PHE A 61 0.37 -28.42 12.33
N ARG A 62 0.57 -29.41 13.19
CA ARG A 62 -0.46 -30.02 14.05
C ARG A 62 -0.11 -29.87 15.51
N GLY A 63 -1.05 -29.41 16.29
CA GLY A 63 -0.86 -29.18 17.73
C GLY A 63 -1.72 -28.01 18.21
N SER A 64 -1.59 -27.68 19.49
CA SER A 64 -2.25 -26.57 20.18
C SER A 64 -1.32 -25.82 21.13
N THR A 65 -0.14 -26.36 21.41
CA THR A 65 0.86 -25.81 22.35
C THR A 65 2.25 -25.78 21.72
N ALA A 66 3.17 -25.01 22.28
CA ALA A 66 4.56 -24.94 21.82
C ALA A 66 5.28 -26.30 22.05
N ALA A 67 4.85 -27.07 23.03
CA ALA A 67 5.40 -28.40 23.32
C ALA A 67 5.13 -29.43 22.20
N ASP A 68 4.14 -29.18 21.37
CA ASP A 68 3.82 -30.06 20.23
C ASP A 68 4.80 -29.86 19.06
N CYS A 69 5.64 -28.82 19.09
CA CYS A 69 6.64 -28.52 18.05
C CYS A 69 7.96 -29.20 18.39
N THR A 70 8.17 -30.42 17.91
CA THR A 70 9.32 -31.27 18.25
C THR A 70 10.27 -31.55 17.08
N SER A 71 9.87 -31.22 15.84
CA SER A 71 10.62 -31.60 14.62
C SER A 71 11.88 -30.77 14.36
N GLY A 72 12.13 -29.71 15.11
CA GLY A 72 13.29 -28.80 14.92
C GLY A 72 13.18 -27.87 13.71
N GLY A 73 12.03 -27.87 12.98
CA GLY A 73 11.68 -26.94 11.93
C GLY A 73 10.76 -25.83 12.41
N ALA A 74 10.06 -25.19 11.47
CA ALA A 74 9.12 -24.11 11.78
C ALA A 74 7.87 -24.63 12.51
N CYS A 75 7.50 -24.00 13.61
CA CYS A 75 6.29 -24.29 14.37
C CYS A 75 5.10 -23.46 13.85
N TRP A 76 4.43 -23.92 12.79
CA TRP A 76 3.24 -23.25 12.24
C TRP A 76 2.01 -23.34 13.14
N VAL A 77 2.07 -24.19 14.18
CA VAL A 77 1.05 -24.27 15.25
C VAL A 77 0.90 -22.90 15.94
N PHE A 78 2.00 -22.18 16.18
CA PHE A 78 1.99 -20.81 16.71
C PHE A 78 1.08 -19.89 15.90
N ILE A 79 1.25 -19.90 14.56
CA ILE A 79 0.42 -19.07 13.66
C ILE A 79 -1.04 -19.48 13.75
N LYS A 80 -1.35 -20.78 13.70
CA LYS A 80 -2.71 -21.29 13.76
C LYS A 80 -3.43 -20.88 15.05
N VAL A 81 -2.78 -21.02 16.19
CA VAL A 81 -3.36 -20.70 17.50
C VAL A 81 -3.55 -19.19 17.69
N ARG A 82 -2.59 -18.38 17.20
CA ARG A 82 -2.60 -16.92 17.34
C ARG A 82 -3.23 -16.17 16.17
N LEU A 83 -3.72 -16.87 15.12
CA LEU A 83 -4.23 -16.25 13.91
C LEU A 83 -5.34 -15.23 14.19
N SER A 84 -6.23 -15.54 15.10
CA SER A 84 -7.30 -14.63 15.51
C SER A 84 -6.75 -13.34 16.11
N GLN A 85 -5.73 -13.44 16.96
CA GLN A 85 -5.04 -12.28 17.53
C GLN A 85 -4.28 -11.50 16.46
N PHE A 86 -3.65 -12.16 15.49
CA PHE A 86 -2.96 -11.52 14.38
C PHE A 86 -3.90 -10.73 13.47
N LEU A 87 -5.14 -11.19 13.31
CA LEU A 87 -6.12 -10.52 12.46
C LEU A 87 -6.80 -9.34 13.18
N TYR A 88 -7.17 -9.50 14.45
CA TYR A 88 -8.04 -8.55 15.16
C TYR A 88 -7.37 -7.86 16.36
N GLY A 89 -6.14 -8.24 16.72
CA GLY A 89 -5.51 -7.76 17.94
C GLY A 89 -6.26 -8.22 19.18
N PHE A 90 -6.65 -7.27 20.01
CA PHE A 90 -7.43 -7.50 21.24
C PHE A 90 -8.91 -7.15 21.08
N TYR A 91 -9.40 -7.03 19.84
CA TYR A 91 -10.80 -6.72 19.54
C TYR A 91 -11.74 -7.85 20.03
N PRO A 92 -12.83 -7.51 20.78
CA PRO A 92 -13.72 -8.51 21.37
C PRO A 92 -14.32 -9.46 20.33
N GLU A 93 -14.40 -10.75 20.67
CA GLU A 93 -14.87 -11.78 19.76
C GLU A 93 -16.33 -11.57 19.32
N SER A 94 -17.18 -11.15 20.25
CA SER A 94 -18.59 -10.86 19.98
C SER A 94 -18.80 -9.77 18.93
N GLU A 95 -17.81 -8.90 18.75
CA GLU A 95 -17.94 -7.71 17.90
C GLU A 95 -17.16 -7.81 16.58
N ARG A 96 -16.46 -8.90 16.32
CA ARG A 96 -15.65 -9.12 15.10
C ARG A 96 -16.48 -9.09 13.81
N TRP A 97 -17.78 -9.35 13.87
CA TRP A 97 -18.67 -9.23 12.73
C TRP A 97 -18.65 -7.82 12.11
N ARG A 98 -18.40 -6.76 12.89
CA ARG A 98 -18.28 -5.38 12.42
C ARG A 98 -17.07 -5.21 11.48
N VAL A 99 -15.96 -5.87 11.81
CA VAL A 99 -14.74 -5.88 11.01
C VAL A 99 -15.01 -6.57 9.66
N TRP A 100 -15.69 -7.73 9.68
CA TRP A 100 -16.11 -8.43 8.47
C TRP A 100 -17.05 -7.60 7.61
N LEU A 101 -18.07 -6.99 8.23
CA LEU A 101 -19.01 -6.13 7.52
C LEU A 101 -18.31 -4.96 6.82
N LEU A 102 -17.32 -4.35 7.48
CA LEU A 102 -16.57 -3.24 6.91
C LEU A 102 -15.65 -3.69 5.77
N PHE A 103 -14.75 -4.64 6.03
CA PHE A 103 -13.68 -4.97 5.10
C PHE A 103 -14.09 -5.95 3.99
N LEU A 104 -15.05 -6.83 4.21
CA LEU A 104 -15.54 -7.76 3.18
C LEU A 104 -16.90 -7.36 2.60
N GLY A 105 -17.63 -6.46 3.24
CA GLY A 105 -18.93 -5.98 2.77
C GLY A 105 -18.84 -4.57 2.16
N ILE A 106 -18.77 -3.56 3.03
CA ILE A 106 -18.95 -2.15 2.65
C ILE A 106 -17.81 -1.65 1.75
N THR A 107 -16.55 -1.94 2.12
CA THR A 107 -15.38 -1.45 1.35
C THR A 107 -15.32 -2.02 -0.06
N PRO A 108 -15.41 -3.36 -0.28
CA PRO A 108 -15.47 -3.92 -1.63
C PRO A 108 -16.69 -3.47 -2.44
N ALA A 109 -17.86 -3.35 -1.80
CA ALA A 109 -19.07 -2.85 -2.47
C ALA A 109 -18.89 -1.39 -2.95
N THR A 110 -18.26 -0.55 -2.14
CA THR A 110 -17.92 0.84 -2.51
C THR A 110 -16.93 0.87 -3.67
N PHE A 111 -15.89 0.03 -3.62
CA PHE A 111 -14.91 -0.08 -4.71
C PHE A 111 -15.57 -0.56 -6.01
N LEU A 112 -16.43 -1.58 -5.93
CA LEU A 112 -17.18 -2.08 -7.07
C LEU A 112 -18.10 -1.00 -7.66
N ALA A 113 -18.77 -0.21 -6.81
CA ALA A 113 -19.59 0.91 -7.26
C ALA A 113 -18.77 1.99 -7.98
N LEU A 114 -17.55 2.30 -7.50
CA LEU A 114 -16.62 3.22 -8.18
C LEU A 114 -16.16 2.69 -9.54
N TRP A 115 -16.03 1.38 -9.67
CA TRP A 115 -15.60 0.73 -10.92
C TRP A 115 -16.74 0.60 -11.93
N CYS A 116 -17.90 0.11 -11.50
CA CYS A 116 -19.02 -0.23 -12.38
C CYS A 116 -19.96 0.92 -12.71
N CYS A 117 -20.02 1.98 -11.86
CA CYS A 117 -20.92 3.10 -12.08
C CYS A 117 -20.27 4.20 -12.93
N GLU A 118 -21.12 4.92 -13.70
CA GLU A 118 -20.70 6.04 -14.53
C GLU A 118 -21.43 7.34 -14.14
N GLY A 119 -20.92 8.47 -14.59
CA GLY A 119 -21.54 9.77 -14.46
C GLY A 119 -21.85 10.16 -13.01
N LYS A 120 -23.10 10.58 -12.75
CA LYS A 120 -23.53 11.03 -11.41
C LYS A 120 -23.46 9.95 -10.35
N LYS A 121 -23.69 8.68 -10.69
CA LYS A 121 -23.61 7.55 -9.73
C LYS A 121 -22.20 7.34 -9.24
N ARG A 122 -21.19 7.44 -10.12
CA ARG A 122 -19.77 7.37 -9.75
C ARG A 122 -19.37 8.52 -8.83
N LEU A 123 -19.88 9.73 -9.09
CA LEU A 123 -19.63 10.88 -8.22
C LEU A 123 -20.19 10.63 -6.80
N TRP A 124 -21.43 10.10 -6.69
CA TRP A 124 -22.02 9.77 -5.41
C TRP A 124 -21.26 8.67 -4.67
N ALA A 125 -20.78 7.64 -5.38
CA ALA A 125 -19.94 6.60 -4.80
C ALA A 125 -18.59 7.18 -4.30
N LEU A 126 -18.01 8.12 -5.02
CA LEU A 126 -16.79 8.82 -4.61
C LEU A 126 -17.00 9.68 -3.35
N LEU A 127 -18.09 10.45 -3.32
CA LEU A 127 -18.45 11.26 -2.14
C LEU A 127 -18.74 10.37 -0.93
N PHE A 128 -19.42 9.24 -1.12
CA PHE A 128 -19.63 8.24 -0.08
C PHE A 128 -18.30 7.70 0.44
N ALA A 129 -17.38 7.28 -0.45
CA ALA A 129 -16.08 6.76 -0.08
C ALA A 129 -15.23 7.78 0.70
N LEU A 130 -15.26 9.06 0.31
CA LEU A 130 -14.42 10.11 0.92
C LEU A 130 -15.00 10.68 2.22
N LEU A 131 -16.31 10.81 2.32
CA LEU A 131 -16.93 11.53 3.43
C LEU A 131 -17.69 10.59 4.40
N VAL A 132 -18.46 9.66 3.84
CA VAL A 132 -19.33 8.81 4.66
C VAL A 132 -18.61 7.58 5.18
N LEU A 133 -17.83 6.90 4.32
CA LEU A 133 -17.16 5.64 4.68
C LEU A 133 -16.20 5.78 5.87
N PRO A 134 -15.33 6.81 5.98
CA PRO A 134 -14.44 6.97 7.14
C PRO A 134 -15.22 7.18 8.43
N VAL A 135 -16.27 8.02 8.40
CA VAL A 135 -17.13 8.31 9.56
C VAL A 135 -17.90 7.04 9.97
N LEU A 136 -18.49 6.36 8.99
CA LEU A 136 -19.21 5.10 9.21
C LEU A 136 -18.26 4.03 9.77
N SER A 137 -17.05 3.89 9.22
CA SER A 137 -16.03 2.94 9.69
C SER A 137 -15.67 3.21 11.14
N TRP A 138 -15.46 4.47 11.50
CA TRP A 138 -15.13 4.88 12.85
C TRP A 138 -16.24 4.49 13.84
N TYR A 139 -17.48 4.87 13.55
CA TYR A 139 -18.62 4.54 14.44
C TYR A 139 -18.95 3.05 14.47
N LEU A 140 -18.81 2.35 13.35
CA LEU A 140 -19.05 0.91 13.29
C LEU A 140 -18.03 0.13 14.14
N LEU A 141 -16.74 0.46 14.01
CA LEU A 141 -15.68 -0.24 14.73
C LEU A 141 -15.60 0.17 16.20
N ARG A 142 -15.79 1.45 16.51
CA ARG A 142 -15.77 1.94 17.89
C ARG A 142 -17.06 1.55 18.66
N GLY A 143 -18.21 1.61 18.01
CA GLY A 143 -19.51 1.48 18.69
C GLY A 143 -19.85 2.70 19.54
N GLY A 144 -20.60 2.47 20.62
CA GLY A 144 -21.08 3.53 21.53
C GLY A 144 -22.29 4.30 20.99
N VAL A 145 -22.75 4.01 19.76
CA VAL A 145 -23.90 4.61 19.08
C VAL A 145 -24.77 3.48 18.52
N PHE A 146 -26.07 3.74 18.31
CA PHE A 146 -27.03 2.76 17.77
C PHE A 146 -27.16 1.45 18.59
N GLY A 147 -26.91 1.50 19.91
CA GLY A 147 -26.95 0.31 20.75
C GLY A 147 -25.77 -0.66 20.62
N LEU A 148 -24.76 -0.28 19.89
CA LEU A 148 -23.53 -1.08 19.76
C LEU A 148 -22.63 -0.89 20.99
N PRO A 149 -22.08 -1.97 21.59
CA PRO A 149 -21.12 -1.87 22.68
C PRO A 149 -19.88 -1.06 22.24
N GLU A 150 -19.37 -0.20 23.13
CA GLU A 150 -18.17 0.58 22.84
C GLU A 150 -16.91 -0.29 22.91
N VAL A 151 -16.12 -0.29 21.84
CA VAL A 151 -14.79 -0.91 21.76
C VAL A 151 -13.75 0.19 21.60
N ARG A 152 -12.96 0.40 22.66
CA ARG A 152 -11.94 1.47 22.65
C ARG A 152 -10.85 1.21 21.61
N PRO A 153 -10.34 2.25 20.93
CA PRO A 153 -9.29 2.11 19.89
C PRO A 153 -7.99 1.45 20.36
N ASN A 154 -7.68 1.47 21.66
CA ASN A 154 -6.52 0.78 22.22
C ASN A 154 -6.62 -0.76 22.19
N LEU A 155 -7.81 -1.30 21.98
CA LEU A 155 -8.04 -2.74 21.77
C LEU A 155 -7.94 -3.14 20.28
N TRP A 156 -7.89 -2.16 19.38
CA TRP A 156 -7.75 -2.43 17.96
C TRP A 156 -6.31 -2.81 17.67
N GLY A 157 -6.13 -3.83 16.86
CA GLY A 157 -4.78 -4.29 16.55
C GLY A 157 -4.75 -5.27 15.37
N GLY A 158 -3.57 -5.79 15.11
CA GLY A 158 -3.36 -6.76 14.05
C GLY A 158 -3.63 -6.21 12.65
N MET A 159 -3.99 -7.11 11.74
CA MET A 159 -4.30 -6.77 10.34
C MET A 159 -5.44 -5.76 10.23
N MET A 160 -6.44 -5.84 11.10
CA MET A 160 -7.53 -4.88 11.17
C MET A 160 -7.00 -3.44 11.32
N LEU A 161 -6.11 -3.19 12.27
CA LEU A 161 -5.54 -1.86 12.49
C LEU A 161 -4.67 -1.42 11.32
N THR A 162 -3.84 -2.32 10.77
CA THR A 162 -3.05 -2.06 9.55
C THR A 162 -3.96 -1.58 8.41
N LEU A 163 -5.08 -2.26 8.17
CA LEU A 163 -6.03 -1.89 7.13
C LEU A 163 -6.74 -0.56 7.42
N VAL A 164 -7.07 -0.26 8.68
CA VAL A 164 -7.67 1.03 9.07
C VAL A 164 -6.71 2.18 8.79
N VAL A 165 -5.45 2.06 9.24
CA VAL A 165 -4.43 3.11 9.05
C VAL A 165 -4.10 3.29 7.56
N ALA A 166 -3.89 2.20 6.84
CA ALA A 166 -3.61 2.24 5.42
C ALA A 166 -4.76 2.87 4.63
N SER A 167 -6.01 2.39 4.85
CA SER A 167 -7.18 2.90 4.11
C SER A 167 -7.44 4.37 4.39
N ALA A 168 -7.27 4.85 5.63
CA ALA A 168 -7.38 6.26 5.96
C ALA A 168 -6.31 7.09 5.23
N GLY A 169 -5.04 6.67 5.31
CA GLY A 169 -3.94 7.33 4.61
C GLY A 169 -4.16 7.38 3.09
N LEU A 170 -4.57 6.26 2.47
CA LEU A 170 -4.86 6.16 1.05
C LEU A 170 -6.01 7.09 0.62
N LEU A 171 -7.10 7.05 1.37
CA LEU A 171 -8.34 7.76 1.04
C LEU A 171 -8.15 9.28 1.07
N PHE A 172 -7.42 9.79 2.06
CA PHE A 172 -7.18 11.22 2.21
C PHE A 172 -6.00 11.72 1.39
N SER A 173 -4.96 10.91 1.17
CA SER A 173 -3.74 11.37 0.51
C SER A 173 -3.95 11.75 -0.96
N LEU A 174 -4.78 11.03 -1.70
CA LEU A 174 -4.97 11.30 -3.13
C LEU A 174 -5.72 12.61 -3.38
N PRO A 175 -6.92 12.88 -2.80
CA PRO A 175 -7.62 14.15 -3.02
C PRO A 175 -6.81 15.34 -2.50
N PHE A 176 -6.25 15.23 -1.29
CA PHE A 176 -5.48 16.31 -0.70
C PHE A 176 -4.16 16.54 -1.43
N GLY A 177 -3.51 15.46 -1.91
CA GLY A 177 -2.33 15.52 -2.75
C GLY A 177 -2.60 16.21 -4.10
N ILE A 178 -3.75 15.94 -4.74
CA ILE A 178 -4.17 16.66 -5.96
C ILE A 178 -4.31 18.15 -5.67
N LEU A 179 -4.99 18.53 -4.59
CA LEU A 179 -5.18 19.94 -4.22
C LEU A 179 -3.85 20.65 -3.96
N LEU A 180 -2.93 20.00 -3.22
CA LEU A 180 -1.60 20.52 -2.95
C LEU A 180 -0.76 20.66 -4.23
N ALA A 181 -0.83 19.68 -5.15
CA ALA A 181 -0.12 19.74 -6.43
C ALA A 181 -0.62 20.90 -7.31
N LEU A 182 -1.94 21.09 -7.38
CA LEU A 182 -2.55 22.22 -8.10
C LEU A 182 -2.17 23.56 -7.44
N GLY A 183 -2.20 23.65 -6.11
CA GLY A 183 -1.77 24.84 -5.38
C GLY A 183 -0.29 25.16 -5.62
N ARG A 184 0.59 24.16 -5.61
CA ARG A 184 2.03 24.32 -5.90
C ARG A 184 2.31 24.81 -7.32
N THR A 185 1.45 24.45 -8.29
CA THR A 185 1.58 24.86 -9.69
C THR A 185 0.79 26.14 -10.02
N SER A 186 0.12 26.73 -9.05
CA SER A 186 -0.69 27.95 -9.20
C SER A 186 0.18 29.19 -9.44
N ASP A 187 -0.35 30.13 -10.23
CA ASP A 187 0.24 31.44 -10.45
C ASP A 187 0.07 32.40 -9.24
N MET A 188 -0.76 32.02 -8.26
CA MET A 188 -0.96 32.81 -7.04
C MET A 188 0.20 32.59 -6.06
N PRO A 189 1.08 33.59 -5.82
CA PRO A 189 2.32 33.40 -5.07
C PRO A 189 2.10 32.98 -3.62
N PHE A 190 1.07 33.49 -2.96
CA PHE A 190 0.74 33.10 -1.59
C PHE A 190 0.31 31.63 -1.50
N LEU A 191 -0.66 31.19 -2.34
CA LEU A 191 -1.15 29.81 -2.35
C LEU A 191 -0.02 28.83 -2.69
N ARG A 192 0.79 29.17 -3.70
CA ARG A 192 1.98 28.40 -4.08
C ARG A 192 2.96 28.27 -2.92
N GLY A 193 3.26 29.39 -2.24
CA GLY A 193 4.18 29.42 -1.09
C GLY A 193 3.70 28.51 0.05
N VAL A 194 2.43 28.57 0.42
CA VAL A 194 1.83 27.72 1.47
C VAL A 194 1.90 26.24 1.08
N CYS A 195 1.52 25.89 -0.17
CA CYS A 195 1.57 24.51 -0.64
C CYS A 195 3.00 23.97 -0.70
N VAL A 196 3.97 24.78 -1.17
CA VAL A 196 5.39 24.40 -1.19
C VAL A 196 5.89 24.18 0.23
N ALA A 197 5.65 25.11 1.14
CA ALA A 197 6.07 25.00 2.53
C ALA A 197 5.50 23.73 3.21
N PHE A 198 4.22 23.44 2.99
CA PHE A 198 3.57 22.23 3.49
C PHE A 198 4.25 20.97 2.93
N ILE A 199 4.41 20.87 1.61
CA ILE A 199 4.97 19.69 0.96
C ILE A 199 6.40 19.43 1.41
N GLU A 200 7.25 20.47 1.42
CA GLU A 200 8.66 20.35 1.81
C GLU A 200 8.82 20.02 3.30
N LEU A 201 7.98 20.61 4.18
CA LEU A 201 7.98 20.29 5.61
C LEU A 201 7.70 18.81 5.86
N TRP A 202 6.57 18.31 5.34
CA TRP A 202 6.16 16.93 5.60
C TRP A 202 7.07 15.90 4.92
N ARG A 203 7.69 16.22 3.81
CA ARG A 203 8.66 15.33 3.12
C ARG A 203 10.07 15.43 3.71
N GLY A 204 10.39 16.52 4.36
CA GLY A 204 11.69 16.72 5.02
C GLY A 204 11.81 16.02 6.37
N VAL A 205 10.71 15.55 6.96
CA VAL A 205 10.68 14.93 8.29
C VAL A 205 10.35 13.44 8.18
N PRO A 206 11.09 12.53 8.85
CA PRO A 206 10.74 11.11 8.87
C PRO A 206 9.34 10.85 9.45
N LEU A 207 8.59 9.88 8.88
CA LEU A 207 7.24 9.54 9.37
C LEU A 207 7.21 9.19 10.86
N VAL A 208 8.25 8.53 11.38
CA VAL A 208 8.38 8.23 12.81
C VAL A 208 8.30 9.50 13.65
N THR A 209 9.03 10.54 13.26
CA THR A 209 9.03 11.84 13.96
C THR A 209 7.64 12.48 13.88
N VAL A 210 6.97 12.39 12.72
CA VAL A 210 5.59 12.88 12.55
C VAL A 210 4.63 12.19 13.50
N LEU A 211 4.74 10.86 13.64
CA LEU A 211 3.89 10.09 14.56
C LEU A 211 4.14 10.47 16.02
N PHE A 212 5.40 10.66 16.41
CA PHE A 212 5.72 11.17 17.76
C PHE A 212 5.17 12.58 17.98
N MET A 213 5.35 13.48 17.04
CA MET A 213 4.81 14.84 17.13
C MET A 213 3.28 14.83 17.24
N ALA A 214 2.61 14.03 16.41
CA ALA A 214 1.15 13.89 16.46
C ALA A 214 0.68 13.29 17.81
N ASN A 215 1.41 12.33 18.36
CA ASN A 215 1.02 11.67 19.59
C ASN A 215 1.31 12.48 20.86
N VAL A 216 2.48 13.10 20.94
CA VAL A 216 2.98 13.76 22.14
C VAL A 216 2.73 15.29 22.11
N MET A 217 2.98 15.93 20.97
CA MET A 217 2.93 17.39 20.89
C MET A 217 1.54 17.92 20.56
N LEU A 218 0.78 17.23 19.68
CA LEU A 218 -0.55 17.71 19.27
C LEU A 218 -1.49 17.97 20.48
N PRO A 219 -1.55 17.11 21.51
CA PRO A 219 -2.37 17.38 22.69
C PRO A 219 -2.01 18.66 23.44
N LEU A 220 -0.73 19.12 23.37
CA LEU A 220 -0.28 20.34 24.04
C LEU A 220 -0.82 21.61 23.38
N PHE A 221 -1.17 21.53 22.10
CA PHE A 221 -1.72 22.64 21.33
C PHE A 221 -3.24 22.66 21.31
N LEU A 222 -3.90 21.59 21.82
CA LEU A 222 -5.35 21.47 21.82
C LEU A 222 -5.93 21.95 23.17
N PRO A 223 -7.15 22.50 23.15
CA PRO A 223 -7.86 22.80 24.40
C PRO A 223 -8.01 21.54 25.26
N PRO A 224 -7.93 21.63 26.59
CA PRO A 224 -8.05 20.48 27.51
C PRO A 224 -9.36 19.69 27.38
N SER A 225 -10.40 20.29 26.80
CA SER A 225 -11.69 19.64 26.51
C SER A 225 -11.65 18.72 25.28
N TRP A 226 -10.62 18.80 24.43
CA TRP A 226 -10.51 18.01 23.20
C TRP A 226 -9.66 16.76 23.44
N HIS A 227 -10.33 15.65 23.74
CA HIS A 227 -9.69 14.36 23.93
C HIS A 227 -9.63 13.59 22.61
N ILE A 228 -8.60 13.84 21.81
CA ILE A 228 -8.33 13.07 20.59
C ILE A 228 -7.50 11.84 20.98
N ASP A 229 -8.01 10.63 20.69
CA ASP A 229 -7.29 9.38 21.01
C ASP A 229 -6.05 9.18 20.14
N ASN A 230 -5.15 8.27 20.57
CA ASN A 230 -3.87 7.99 19.91
C ASN A 230 -4.05 7.56 18.45
N LEU A 231 -5.09 6.77 18.16
CA LEU A 231 -5.35 6.29 16.81
C LEU A 231 -5.73 7.45 15.89
N MET A 232 -6.65 8.32 16.31
CA MET A 232 -7.06 9.48 15.50
C MET A 232 -5.88 10.42 15.23
N ARG A 233 -5.00 10.64 16.22
CA ARG A 233 -3.78 11.43 16.04
C ARG A 233 -2.83 10.81 15.03
N ALA A 234 -2.65 9.47 15.10
CA ALA A 234 -1.86 8.74 14.13
C ALA A 234 -2.44 8.84 12.71
N LEU A 235 -3.77 8.65 12.57
CA LEU A 235 -4.45 8.76 11.27
C LEU A 235 -4.26 10.14 10.62
N ILE A 236 -4.37 11.22 11.41
CA ILE A 236 -4.13 12.59 10.93
C ILE A 236 -2.67 12.74 10.47
N GLY A 237 -1.70 12.33 11.29
CA GLY A 237 -0.27 12.42 10.95
C GLY A 237 0.08 11.66 9.67
N VAL A 238 -0.39 10.41 9.56
CA VAL A 238 -0.20 9.56 8.37
C VAL A 238 -0.86 10.17 7.13
N ALA A 239 -2.08 10.70 7.26
CA ALA A 239 -2.80 11.30 6.15
C ALA A 239 -2.09 12.56 5.60
N LEU A 240 -1.61 13.44 6.48
CA LEU A 240 -0.88 14.65 6.09
C LEU A 240 0.46 14.30 5.44
N PHE A 241 1.21 13.36 6.01
CA PHE A 241 2.47 12.86 5.47
C PHE A 241 2.27 12.26 4.07
N ALA A 242 1.34 11.31 3.94
CA ALA A 242 1.05 10.66 2.68
C ALA A 242 0.57 11.64 1.60
N SER A 243 -0.17 12.69 1.98
CA SER A 243 -0.64 13.73 1.08
C SER A 243 0.49 14.54 0.45
N ALA A 244 1.55 14.82 1.21
CA ALA A 244 2.72 15.54 0.71
C ALA A 244 3.49 14.72 -0.35
N TYR A 245 3.64 13.40 -0.13
CA TYR A 245 4.24 12.51 -1.13
C TYR A 245 3.35 12.37 -2.36
N MET A 246 2.05 12.21 -2.16
CA MET A 246 1.08 12.12 -3.25
C MET A 246 1.05 13.40 -4.10
N ALA A 247 1.19 14.58 -3.47
CA ALA A 247 1.27 15.86 -4.17
C ALA A 247 2.44 15.91 -5.17
N GLU A 248 3.60 15.37 -4.80
CA GLU A 248 4.76 15.30 -5.71
C GLU A 248 4.56 14.32 -6.86
N VAL A 249 3.91 13.18 -6.60
CA VAL A 249 3.56 12.22 -7.64
C VAL A 249 2.62 12.87 -8.66
N VAL A 250 1.55 13.52 -8.18
CA VAL A 250 0.58 14.22 -9.05
C VAL A 250 1.24 15.39 -9.79
N ARG A 251 2.12 16.16 -9.12
CA ARG A 251 2.89 17.23 -9.78
C ARG A 251 3.75 16.69 -10.91
N GLY A 252 4.42 15.55 -10.72
CA GLY A 252 5.16 14.88 -11.79
C GLY A 252 4.27 14.56 -12.99
N GLY A 253 3.05 14.08 -12.77
CA GLY A 253 2.05 13.84 -13.80
C GLY A 253 1.62 15.11 -14.53
N LEU A 254 1.35 16.18 -13.80
CA LEU A 254 0.98 17.48 -14.40
C LEU A 254 2.11 18.02 -15.29
N GLN A 255 3.36 17.84 -14.90
CA GLN A 255 4.53 18.27 -15.68
C GLN A 255 4.79 17.40 -16.91
N ALA A 256 4.33 16.16 -16.93
CA ALA A 256 4.45 15.27 -18.07
C ALA A 256 3.46 15.59 -19.21
N ILE A 257 2.43 16.39 -18.95
CA ILE A 257 1.43 16.74 -19.96
C ILE A 257 2.03 17.77 -20.95
N PRO A 258 1.99 17.52 -22.27
CA PRO A 258 2.47 18.45 -23.29
C PRO A 258 1.75 19.80 -23.22
N ARG A 259 2.48 20.90 -23.43
CA ARG A 259 1.92 22.27 -23.43
C ARG A 259 0.77 22.44 -24.40
N GLY A 260 0.82 21.78 -25.56
CA GLY A 260 -0.27 21.81 -26.53
C GLY A 260 -1.63 21.36 -26.02
N GLN A 261 -1.69 20.51 -24.96
CA GLN A 261 -2.96 20.14 -24.32
C GLN A 261 -3.56 21.31 -23.53
N PHE A 262 -2.72 22.12 -22.90
CA PHE A 262 -3.15 23.35 -22.21
C PHE A 262 -3.62 24.39 -23.22
N GLU A 263 -2.86 24.63 -24.29
CA GLU A 263 -3.15 25.57 -25.35
C GLU A 263 -4.45 25.21 -26.11
N ALA A 264 -4.64 23.92 -26.41
CA ALA A 264 -5.87 23.43 -27.04
C ALA A 264 -7.09 23.65 -26.14
N ALA A 265 -6.97 23.37 -24.83
CA ALA A 265 -8.04 23.61 -23.87
C ALA A 265 -8.37 25.13 -23.75
N ASP A 266 -7.35 25.98 -23.77
CA ASP A 266 -7.53 27.44 -23.75
C ASP A 266 -8.19 27.94 -25.04
N SER A 267 -7.84 27.39 -26.21
CA SER A 267 -8.47 27.69 -27.49
C SER A 267 -9.96 27.35 -27.57
N LEU A 268 -10.37 26.33 -26.76
CA LEU A 268 -11.80 25.99 -26.59
C LEU A 268 -12.52 26.87 -25.56
N GLY A 269 -11.87 27.89 -25.01
CA GLY A 269 -12.45 28.79 -24.02
C GLY A 269 -12.69 28.17 -22.65
N LEU A 270 -12.02 27.07 -22.33
CA LEU A 270 -12.19 26.40 -21.02
C LEU A 270 -11.51 27.23 -19.93
N GLY A 271 -12.28 27.65 -18.93
CA GLY A 271 -11.72 28.25 -17.72
C GLY A 271 -10.86 27.25 -16.94
N TYR A 272 -10.02 27.75 -16.02
CA TYR A 272 -9.02 26.98 -15.26
C TYR A 272 -9.54 25.63 -14.69
N TRP A 273 -10.66 25.66 -13.96
CA TRP A 273 -11.23 24.44 -13.35
C TRP A 273 -11.78 23.44 -14.37
N ALA A 274 -12.40 23.94 -15.45
CA ALA A 274 -12.88 23.09 -16.54
C ALA A 274 -11.71 22.44 -17.29
N LYS A 275 -10.66 23.19 -17.62
CA LYS A 275 -9.42 22.73 -18.22
C LYS A 275 -8.77 21.65 -17.36
N MET A 276 -8.56 21.91 -16.06
CA MET A 276 -7.95 20.94 -15.15
C MET A 276 -8.79 19.68 -15.02
N ARG A 277 -10.10 19.81 -14.76
CA ARG A 277 -10.98 18.66 -14.49
C ARG A 277 -11.23 17.78 -15.71
N LEU A 278 -11.42 18.38 -16.89
CA LEU A 278 -11.87 17.67 -18.09
C LEU A 278 -10.72 17.20 -18.98
N VAL A 279 -9.58 17.91 -18.97
CA VAL A 279 -8.49 17.67 -19.93
C VAL A 279 -7.21 17.23 -19.21
N ILE A 280 -6.68 18.05 -18.31
CA ILE A 280 -5.32 17.89 -17.81
C ILE A 280 -5.23 16.81 -16.71
N LEU A 281 -6.03 16.91 -15.63
CA LEU A 281 -5.98 15.96 -14.50
C LEU A 281 -6.24 14.51 -14.91
N PRO A 282 -7.24 14.19 -15.76
CA PRO A 282 -7.44 12.80 -16.16
C PRO A 282 -6.22 12.20 -16.85
N GLN A 283 -5.57 12.94 -17.74
CA GLN A 283 -4.36 12.49 -18.43
C GLN A 283 -3.18 12.39 -17.46
N ALA A 284 -2.97 13.39 -16.60
CA ALA A 284 -1.91 13.41 -15.61
C ALA A 284 -2.03 12.25 -14.62
N LEU A 285 -3.23 11.93 -14.12
CA LEU A 285 -3.45 10.85 -13.19
C LEU A 285 -3.18 9.47 -13.82
N VAL A 286 -3.55 9.27 -15.09
CA VAL A 286 -3.23 8.02 -15.81
C VAL A 286 -1.72 7.84 -15.92
N THR A 287 -0.98 8.88 -16.26
CA THR A 287 0.49 8.84 -16.40
C THR A 287 1.19 8.47 -15.08
N VAL A 288 0.61 8.81 -13.94
CA VAL A 288 1.23 8.56 -12.62
C VAL A 288 0.61 7.39 -11.84
N ILE A 289 -0.22 6.57 -12.45
CA ILE A 289 -0.77 5.35 -11.80
C ILE A 289 0.32 4.52 -11.12
N PRO A 290 1.48 4.22 -11.76
CA PRO A 290 2.56 3.48 -11.10
C PRO A 290 3.12 4.22 -9.87
N GLY A 291 3.28 5.54 -9.95
CA GLY A 291 3.75 6.39 -8.85
C GLY A 291 2.78 6.42 -7.67
N ILE A 292 1.47 6.54 -7.96
CA ILE A 292 0.39 6.47 -6.96
C ILE A 292 0.47 5.12 -6.24
N THR A 293 0.56 4.02 -6.98
CA THR A 293 0.64 2.68 -6.41
C THR A 293 1.89 2.47 -5.56
N ASN A 294 3.05 2.94 -6.02
CA ASN A 294 4.28 2.85 -5.23
C ASN A 294 4.16 3.61 -3.91
N THR A 295 3.53 4.79 -3.93
CA THR A 295 3.24 5.56 -2.70
C THR A 295 2.31 4.77 -1.78
N PHE A 296 1.28 4.12 -2.32
CA PHE A 296 0.34 3.31 -1.55
C PHE A 296 0.98 2.06 -0.96
N VAL A 297 1.78 1.33 -1.73
CA VAL A 297 2.54 0.16 -1.24
C VAL A 297 3.57 0.58 -0.17
N GLY A 298 4.20 1.75 -0.33
CA GLY A 298 5.07 2.35 0.68
C GLY A 298 4.30 2.62 1.97
N LEU A 299 3.21 3.39 1.89
CA LEU A 299 2.35 3.73 3.02
C LEU A 299 1.80 2.49 3.75
N PHE A 300 1.39 1.45 3.00
CA PHE A 300 0.92 0.20 3.58
C PHE A 300 1.98 -0.49 4.44
N LYS A 301 3.25 -0.43 4.06
CA LYS A 301 4.37 -0.93 4.86
C LYS A 301 4.69 -0.01 6.03
N ASP A 302 4.58 1.29 5.84
CA ASP A 302 4.85 2.31 6.86
C ASP A 302 3.83 2.30 8.01
N THR A 303 2.68 1.63 7.84
CA THR A 303 1.74 1.41 8.96
C THR A 303 2.39 0.69 10.14
N THR A 304 3.44 -0.10 9.92
CA THR A 304 4.19 -0.77 11.00
C THR A 304 4.83 0.20 12.00
N LEU A 305 5.08 1.43 11.58
CA LEU A 305 5.67 2.47 12.44
C LEU A 305 4.72 2.96 13.53
N VAL A 306 3.41 2.69 13.44
CA VAL A 306 2.45 3.09 14.50
C VAL A 306 2.66 2.31 15.80
N SER A 307 3.38 1.18 15.75
CA SER A 307 3.77 0.42 16.94
C SER A 307 4.62 1.24 17.92
N ILE A 308 5.39 2.21 17.42
CA ILE A 308 6.24 3.09 18.22
C ILE A 308 5.43 4.00 19.16
N ILE A 309 4.20 4.33 18.78
CA ILE A 309 3.29 5.15 19.59
C ILE A 309 2.28 4.29 20.38
N GLY A 310 2.54 2.97 20.51
CA GLY A 310 1.72 2.04 21.29
C GLY A 310 0.46 1.52 20.58
N LEU A 311 0.39 1.62 19.26
CA LEU A 311 -0.65 1.03 18.44
C LEU A 311 -0.10 -0.27 17.79
N PHE A 312 -0.62 -1.41 18.19
CA PHE A 312 -0.13 -2.71 17.72
C PHE A 312 -0.78 -3.09 16.39
N ASP A 313 -0.16 -2.68 15.29
CA ASP A 313 -0.49 -3.12 13.94
C ASP A 313 -0.22 -4.64 13.75
N PHE A 314 -0.31 -5.14 12.51
CA PHE A 314 -0.09 -6.56 12.23
C PHE A 314 1.29 -7.06 12.66
N LEU A 315 2.35 -6.33 12.34
CA LEU A 315 3.72 -6.66 12.76
C LEU A 315 3.89 -6.52 14.29
N GLY A 316 3.34 -5.47 14.87
CA GLY A 316 3.40 -5.20 16.31
C GLY A 316 2.71 -6.29 17.14
N ILE A 317 1.55 -6.79 16.70
CA ILE A 317 0.86 -7.92 17.35
C ILE A 317 1.66 -9.22 17.21
N VAL A 318 2.22 -9.51 16.02
CA VAL A 318 3.06 -10.69 15.80
C VAL A 318 4.29 -10.64 16.70
N HIS A 319 4.94 -9.48 16.79
CA HIS A 319 6.07 -9.28 17.71
C HIS A 319 5.68 -9.51 19.17
N SER A 320 4.58 -8.90 19.62
CA SER A 320 4.07 -9.07 20.99
C SER A 320 3.72 -10.51 21.31
N ALA A 321 3.10 -11.25 20.39
CA ALA A 321 2.77 -12.66 20.55
C ALA A 321 4.02 -13.55 20.64
N GLY A 322 5.10 -13.20 19.93
CA GLY A 322 6.39 -13.91 20.00
C GLY A 322 7.14 -13.68 21.32
N GLN A 323 6.76 -12.68 22.12
CA GLN A 323 7.28 -12.42 23.46
C GLN A 323 6.47 -13.14 24.56
N ASP A 324 5.37 -13.82 24.22
CA ASP A 324 4.57 -14.58 25.16
C ASP A 324 5.41 -15.76 25.72
N PRO A 325 5.53 -15.92 27.05
CA PRO A 325 6.28 -17.04 27.65
C PRO A 325 5.85 -18.41 27.14
N ALA A 326 4.56 -18.59 26.76
CA ALA A 326 4.06 -19.85 26.21
C ALA A 326 4.57 -20.15 24.80
N TRP A 327 5.09 -19.14 24.06
CA TRP A 327 5.55 -19.24 22.67
C TRP A 327 6.96 -18.69 22.48
N LEU A 328 7.72 -18.60 23.57
CA LEU A 328 9.10 -18.09 23.52
C LEU A 328 9.96 -18.96 22.60
N GLY A 329 10.70 -18.33 21.68
CA GLY A 329 11.53 -19.02 20.69
C GLY A 329 10.89 -19.19 19.30
N HIS A 330 9.56 -18.99 19.16
CA HIS A 330 8.82 -19.14 17.89
C HIS A 330 8.53 -17.81 17.17
N GLY A 331 9.27 -16.76 17.49
CA GLY A 331 9.10 -15.44 16.85
C GLY A 331 9.46 -15.41 15.35
N MET A 332 10.37 -16.29 14.92
CA MET A 332 10.79 -16.37 13.51
C MET A 332 9.65 -16.78 12.59
N GLU A 333 8.81 -17.73 13.02
CA GLU A 333 7.62 -18.17 12.30
C GLU A 333 6.61 -17.03 12.15
N GLY A 334 6.44 -16.24 13.22
CA GLY A 334 5.59 -15.04 13.19
C GLY A 334 6.07 -14.02 12.15
N TYR A 335 7.37 -13.72 12.14
CA TYR A 335 7.94 -12.80 11.15
C TYR A 335 7.87 -13.35 9.72
N ALA A 336 8.13 -14.65 9.51
CA ALA A 336 8.02 -15.28 8.20
C ALA A 336 6.58 -15.22 7.67
N PHE A 337 5.60 -15.49 8.55
CA PHE A 337 4.18 -15.35 8.21
C PHE A 337 3.82 -13.90 7.90
N CYS A 338 4.27 -12.96 8.71
CA CYS A 338 4.04 -11.53 8.50
C CYS A 338 4.61 -11.07 7.15
N ALA A 339 5.85 -11.45 6.84
CA ALA A 339 6.51 -11.14 5.57
C ALA A 339 5.73 -11.70 4.37
N LEU A 340 5.24 -12.94 4.47
CA LEU A 340 4.43 -13.57 3.43
C LEU A 340 3.13 -12.80 3.19
N VAL A 341 2.42 -12.45 4.27
CA VAL A 341 1.15 -11.71 4.17
C VAL A 341 1.36 -10.32 3.57
N TYR A 342 2.36 -9.56 4.04
CA TYR A 342 2.71 -8.26 3.44
C TYR A 342 3.10 -8.40 1.97
N PHE A 343 3.89 -9.43 1.63
CA PHE A 343 4.26 -9.68 0.24
C PHE A 343 3.04 -9.93 -0.65
N LEU A 344 2.11 -10.80 -0.23
CA LEU A 344 0.91 -11.11 -1.00
C LEU A 344 0.02 -9.87 -1.20
N LEU A 345 -0.17 -9.06 -0.15
CA LEU A 345 -0.96 -7.84 -0.24
C LEU A 345 -0.30 -6.79 -1.14
N CYS A 346 1.00 -6.53 -0.97
CA CYS A 346 1.75 -5.59 -1.82
C CYS A 346 1.80 -6.07 -3.28
N TYR A 347 1.99 -7.37 -3.51
CA TYR A 347 1.95 -7.96 -4.84
C TYR A 347 0.57 -7.79 -5.50
N GLY A 348 -0.51 -8.05 -4.73
CA GLY A 348 -1.88 -7.83 -5.19
C GLY A 348 -2.15 -6.38 -5.59
N MET A 349 -1.69 -5.42 -4.78
CA MET A 349 -1.79 -3.98 -5.09
C MET A 349 -1.04 -3.63 -6.38
N SER A 350 0.21 -4.07 -6.50
CA SER A 350 1.05 -3.82 -7.69
C SER A 350 0.48 -4.46 -8.95
N HIS A 351 -0.01 -5.70 -8.84
CA HIS A 351 -0.62 -6.42 -9.97
C HIS A 351 -1.93 -5.76 -10.44
N THR A 352 -2.75 -5.31 -9.50
CA THR A 352 -3.99 -4.57 -9.82
C THR A 352 -3.67 -3.25 -10.52
N SER A 353 -2.67 -2.52 -10.03
CA SER A 353 -2.19 -1.28 -10.66
C SER A 353 -1.75 -1.50 -12.10
N TYR A 354 -0.94 -2.53 -12.34
CA TYR A 354 -0.48 -2.88 -13.70
C TYR A 354 -1.65 -3.17 -14.65
N ARG A 355 -2.70 -3.85 -14.16
CA ARG A 355 -3.93 -4.08 -14.96
C ARG A 355 -4.66 -2.78 -15.27
N ILE A 356 -4.77 -1.86 -14.29
CA ILE A 356 -5.39 -0.55 -14.47
C ILE A 356 -4.59 0.27 -15.49
N GLU A 357 -3.28 0.33 -15.35
CA GLU A 357 -2.39 1.03 -16.28
C GLU A 357 -2.58 0.54 -17.72
N ARG A 358 -2.54 -0.76 -17.95
CA ARG A 358 -2.76 -1.35 -19.29
C ARG A 358 -4.13 -1.05 -19.86
N HIS A 359 -5.16 -0.91 -19.04
CA HIS A 359 -6.49 -0.55 -19.49
C HIS A 359 -6.58 0.88 -20.01
N PHE A 360 -5.87 1.82 -19.37
CA PHE A 360 -5.88 3.24 -19.73
C PHE A 360 -4.78 3.63 -20.72
N THR A 361 -3.73 2.83 -20.86
CA THR A 361 -2.63 3.04 -21.82
C THR A 361 -2.60 1.86 -22.79
N PRO A 362 -3.52 1.80 -23.78
CA PRO A 362 -3.44 0.78 -24.81
C PRO A 362 -2.10 0.90 -25.52
N GLU A 363 -1.37 -0.21 -25.64
CA GLU A 363 -0.10 -0.27 -26.36
C GLU A 363 -0.31 0.37 -27.74
N ARG A 364 0.46 1.43 -28.02
CA ARG A 364 0.56 1.90 -29.41
C ARG A 364 1.22 0.78 -30.20
N PRO A 365 0.61 0.32 -31.30
CA PRO A 365 1.16 -0.72 -32.14
C PRO A 365 2.53 -0.35 -32.69
#